data_2e09836323b2981e15202c4f085b9ece
#
_entry.id   2e09836323b2981e15202c4f085b9ece
#
_cell.length_a   1.000
_cell.length_b   1.000
_cell.length_c   1.000
_cell.angle_alpha   90.00
_cell.angle_beta   90.00
_cell.angle_gamma   90.00
#
_symmetry.space_group_name_H-M   'P 1'
#
loop_
_entity.id
_entity.type
_entity.pdbx_description
1 polymer ?
#
loop_
_entity_poly.entity_id
_entity_poly.type
_entity_poly.pdbx_seq_one_letter_code
_entity_poly.pdbx_strand_id
1 'polypeptide(L)'
;MGTDRAAIERPTVDQGALGDCWYLAALMSVQRTDPELLAENISGLGDPPGSEGWEVRLYVDGEWTDVAVDPSDLGAQGTVDASSGEPSWASIYEMAMINAHDGRPSAVSADTPAAGIEMITGERASEYDTVAQPSFEEYKQAIDEGRPVTVMTDPLKPIGPAADDLVAAHVYEVSGYDEATGEIILTNPHGPQSQNPYEVRIDPDHPGYAFSITMTGIGEP
;
A
#
# COMPACT_ATOMS: atom_id res chain seq x y z
N MET A 1 -3.61 -14.57 15.98
CA MET A 1 -3.11 -13.51 15.10
C MET A 1 -3.17 -12.20 15.86
N GLY A 2 -2.07 -11.42 15.90
CA GLY A 2 -2.08 -10.12 16.56
C GLY A 2 -2.55 -9.04 15.61
N THR A 3 -3.45 -8.20 16.08
CA THR A 3 -3.95 -7.01 15.37
C THR A 3 -3.71 -5.74 16.20
N ASP A 4 -2.94 -5.85 17.28
CA ASP A 4 -2.49 -4.71 18.04
C ASP A 4 -1.36 -3.96 17.32
N ARG A 5 -1.08 -2.73 17.78
CA ARG A 5 -0.01 -1.90 17.22
C ARG A 5 1.32 -2.65 17.04
N ALA A 6 1.73 -3.46 18.03
CA ALA A 6 3.00 -4.18 17.99
C ALA A 6 3.03 -5.29 16.92
N ALA A 7 1.86 -5.84 16.55
CA ALA A 7 1.74 -6.78 15.45
C ALA A 7 1.77 -6.05 14.09
N ILE A 8 1.10 -4.90 14.00
CA ILE A 8 1.02 -4.09 12.79
C ILE A 8 2.39 -3.46 12.44
N GLU A 9 3.16 -3.03 13.42
CA GLU A 9 4.52 -2.48 13.18
C GLU A 9 5.49 -3.49 12.53
N ARG A 10 5.16 -4.77 12.47
CA ARG A 10 5.99 -5.78 11.80
C ARG A 10 5.68 -5.83 10.30
N PRO A 11 6.69 -5.70 9.43
CA PRO A 11 6.47 -5.82 7.99
C PRO A 11 5.96 -7.23 7.65
N THR A 12 4.77 -7.30 7.07
CA THR A 12 4.10 -8.57 6.75
C THR A 12 3.37 -8.52 5.41
N VAL A 13 3.66 -7.51 4.58
CA VAL A 13 3.08 -7.43 3.24
C VAL A 13 3.95 -8.23 2.29
N ASP A 14 3.36 -9.26 1.70
CA ASP A 14 3.93 -10.11 0.64
C ASP A 14 2.80 -10.35 -0.37
N GLN A 15 2.66 -9.43 -1.32
CA GLN A 15 1.56 -9.40 -2.30
C GLN A 15 1.47 -10.73 -3.05
N GLY A 16 0.27 -11.27 -3.15
CA GLY A 16 -0.05 -12.44 -3.94
C GLY A 16 -0.16 -12.15 -5.45
N ALA A 17 -1.11 -12.79 -6.11
CA ALA A 17 -1.32 -12.67 -7.54
C ALA A 17 -2.42 -11.66 -7.93
N LEU A 18 -3.02 -10.97 -6.97
CA LEU A 18 -4.03 -9.94 -7.24
C LEU A 18 -3.38 -8.64 -7.69
N GLY A 19 -4.07 -7.88 -8.52
CA GLY A 19 -3.60 -6.58 -9.01
C GLY A 19 -3.93 -5.42 -8.07
N ASP A 20 -3.78 -5.61 -6.77
CA ASP A 20 -4.13 -4.69 -5.69
C ASP A 20 -2.92 -3.98 -5.05
N CYS A 21 -1.82 -3.92 -5.80
CA CYS A 21 -0.60 -3.20 -5.38
C CYS A 21 -0.88 -1.76 -4.91
N TRP A 22 -1.87 -1.08 -5.50
CA TRP A 22 -2.30 0.25 -5.11
C TRP A 22 -2.77 0.32 -3.65
N TYR A 23 -3.50 -0.70 -3.19
CA TYR A 23 -3.98 -0.78 -1.82
C TYR A 23 -2.89 -1.25 -0.86
N LEU A 24 -2.12 -2.27 -1.24
CA LEU A 24 -1.06 -2.82 -0.39
C LEU A 24 0.10 -1.85 -0.18
N ALA A 25 0.50 -1.09 -1.22
CA ALA A 25 1.48 -0.02 -1.06
C ALA A 25 0.97 1.10 -0.15
N ALA A 26 -0.34 1.44 -0.22
CA ALA A 26 -0.96 2.38 0.71
C ALA A 26 -0.98 1.85 2.14
N LEU A 27 -1.32 0.56 2.35
CA LEU A 27 -1.23 -0.09 3.66
C LEU A 27 0.19 -0.02 4.26
N MET A 28 1.22 -0.28 3.47
CA MET A 28 2.61 -0.17 3.89
C MET A 28 2.95 1.27 4.30
N SER A 29 2.51 2.23 3.50
CA SER A 29 2.77 3.65 3.75
C SER A 29 2.05 4.14 5.02
N VAL A 30 0.79 3.78 5.22
CA VAL A 30 0.05 4.11 6.46
C VAL A 30 0.63 3.35 7.67
N GLN A 31 1.02 2.08 7.50
CA GLN A 31 1.72 1.33 8.54
C GLN A 31 2.97 2.06 9.06
N ARG A 32 3.71 2.69 8.17
CA ARG A 32 4.92 3.45 8.51
C ARG A 32 4.61 4.76 9.22
N THR A 33 3.58 5.48 8.75
CA THR A 33 3.27 6.84 9.20
C THR A 33 2.34 6.85 10.40
N ASP A 34 1.33 5.98 10.42
CA ASP A 34 0.34 5.87 11.50
C ASP A 34 -0.12 4.41 11.72
N PRO A 35 0.72 3.57 12.35
CA PRO A 35 0.33 2.19 12.69
C PRO A 35 -0.80 2.12 13.73
N GLU A 36 -1.03 3.19 14.51
CA GLU A 36 -2.11 3.29 15.48
C GLU A 36 -3.47 3.30 14.78
N LEU A 37 -3.62 4.09 13.71
CA LEU A 37 -4.84 4.13 12.89
C LEU A 37 -5.21 2.74 12.38
N LEU A 38 -4.24 1.97 11.90
CA LEU A 38 -4.51 0.61 11.45
C LEU A 38 -4.93 -0.31 12.60
N ALA A 39 -4.35 -0.15 13.79
CA ALA A 39 -4.71 -0.94 14.96
C ALA A 39 -6.11 -0.58 15.50
N GLU A 40 -6.50 0.68 15.43
CA GLU A 40 -7.81 1.17 15.86
C GLU A 40 -8.93 0.75 14.89
N ASN A 41 -8.61 0.66 13.60
CA ASN A 41 -9.56 0.31 12.55
C ASN A 41 -9.75 -1.20 12.35
N ILE A 42 -9.07 -2.06 13.12
CA ILE A 42 -9.25 -3.51 13.05
C ILE A 42 -9.68 -4.08 14.41
N SER A 43 -10.76 -4.81 14.44
CA SER A 43 -11.31 -5.45 15.63
C SER A 43 -11.46 -6.95 15.45
N GLY A 44 -10.91 -7.74 16.38
CA GLY A 44 -11.15 -9.17 16.43
C GLY A 44 -12.46 -9.51 17.11
N LEU A 45 -13.33 -10.30 16.48
CA LEU A 45 -14.60 -10.76 17.00
C LEU A 45 -14.43 -12.06 17.78
N GLY A 46 -15.32 -12.30 18.77
CA GLY A 46 -15.35 -13.51 19.59
C GLY A 46 -14.40 -13.48 20.78
N ASP A 47 -14.33 -14.61 21.51
CA ASP A 47 -13.45 -14.83 22.66
C ASP A 47 -12.73 -16.17 22.50
N PRO A 48 -11.44 -16.19 22.25
CA PRO A 48 -10.52 -15.02 22.15
C PRO A 48 -10.76 -14.16 20.92
N PRO A 49 -10.30 -12.89 20.91
CA PRO A 49 -10.45 -11.99 19.77
C PRO A 49 -9.98 -12.60 18.46
N GLY A 50 -10.82 -12.51 17.42
CA GLY A 50 -10.58 -13.09 16.10
C GLY A 50 -11.04 -14.55 15.95
N SER A 51 -11.63 -15.16 17.00
CA SER A 51 -12.17 -16.53 16.89
C SER A 51 -13.44 -16.61 16.03
N GLU A 52 -14.16 -15.49 15.89
CA GLU A 52 -15.35 -15.36 15.07
C GLU A 52 -15.14 -14.44 13.85
N GLY A 53 -13.88 -14.09 13.56
CA GLY A 53 -13.51 -13.20 12.48
C GLY A 53 -13.07 -11.81 12.92
N TRP A 54 -13.10 -10.88 12.00
CA TRP A 54 -12.69 -9.49 12.22
C TRP A 54 -13.68 -8.53 11.59
N GLU A 55 -13.69 -7.31 12.10
CA GLU A 55 -14.24 -6.14 11.44
C GLU A 55 -13.10 -5.16 11.15
N VAL A 56 -13.06 -4.65 9.92
CA VAL A 56 -12.10 -3.61 9.50
C VAL A 56 -12.88 -2.39 9.06
N ARG A 57 -12.54 -1.24 9.61
CA ARG A 57 -13.15 0.02 9.25
C ARG A 57 -12.42 0.64 8.08
N LEU A 58 -13.12 0.79 6.96
CA LEU A 58 -12.64 1.36 5.70
C LEU A 58 -13.51 2.53 5.27
N TYR A 59 -12.93 3.49 4.57
CA TYR A 59 -13.65 4.59 3.93
C TYR A 59 -14.03 4.20 2.51
N VAL A 60 -15.29 3.90 2.28
CA VAL A 60 -15.82 3.37 1.02
C VAL A 60 -16.97 4.25 0.55
N ASP A 61 -16.97 4.68 -0.71
CA ASP A 61 -18.02 5.51 -1.31
C ASP A 61 -18.34 6.80 -0.52
N GLY A 62 -17.35 7.36 0.16
CA GLY A 62 -17.49 8.61 0.92
C GLY A 62 -17.99 8.42 2.36
N GLU A 63 -18.06 7.19 2.86
CA GLU A 63 -18.53 6.87 4.21
C GLU A 63 -17.64 5.84 4.90
N TRP A 64 -17.44 5.97 6.22
CA TRP A 64 -16.81 4.95 7.03
C TRP A 64 -17.71 3.73 7.16
N THR A 65 -17.20 2.57 6.77
CA THR A 65 -17.92 1.30 6.74
C THR A 65 -17.14 0.25 7.51
N ASP A 66 -17.78 -0.43 8.46
CA ASP A 66 -17.21 -1.58 9.16
C ASP A 66 -17.46 -2.83 8.31
N VAL A 67 -16.38 -3.43 7.80
CA VAL A 67 -16.42 -4.55 6.86
C VAL A 67 -16.01 -5.83 7.57
N ALA A 68 -16.90 -6.82 7.58
CA ALA A 68 -16.64 -8.12 8.20
C ALA A 68 -15.69 -8.98 7.34
N VAL A 69 -14.79 -9.69 8.01
CA VAL A 69 -13.86 -10.68 7.43
C VAL A 69 -14.03 -12.00 8.16
N ASP A 70 -14.47 -13.04 7.45
CA ASP A 70 -14.58 -14.39 8.00
C ASP A 70 -13.19 -15.06 8.00
N PRO A 71 -12.81 -15.82 9.05
CA PRO A 71 -11.55 -16.55 9.07
C PRO A 71 -11.37 -17.52 7.90
N SER A 72 -12.45 -18.04 7.33
CA SER A 72 -12.40 -18.94 6.17
C SER A 72 -12.06 -18.26 4.85
N ASP A 73 -12.16 -16.92 4.78
CA ASP A 73 -11.81 -16.15 3.59
C ASP A 73 -10.30 -15.89 3.48
N LEU A 74 -9.60 -15.99 4.62
CA LEU A 74 -8.16 -15.73 4.68
C LEU A 74 -7.35 -16.85 4.04
N GLY A 75 -6.23 -16.49 3.39
CA GLY A 75 -5.35 -17.44 2.70
C GLY A 75 -5.91 -17.95 1.37
N ALA A 76 -6.90 -17.25 0.80
CA ALA A 76 -7.37 -17.52 -0.55
C ALA A 76 -6.22 -17.40 -1.56
N GLN A 77 -6.23 -18.25 -2.58
CA GLN A 77 -5.15 -18.25 -3.58
C GLN A 77 -5.03 -16.88 -4.27
N GLY A 78 -3.84 -16.31 -4.20
CA GLY A 78 -3.52 -15.03 -4.83
C GLY A 78 -3.63 -13.81 -3.92
N THR A 79 -4.07 -13.98 -2.66
CA THR A 79 -4.07 -12.93 -1.64
C THR A 79 -2.72 -12.80 -0.93
N VAL A 80 -2.56 -11.73 -0.16
CA VAL A 80 -1.40 -11.51 0.73
C VAL A 80 -1.16 -12.73 1.62
N ASP A 81 0.09 -13.09 1.82
CA ASP A 81 0.55 -14.20 2.67
C ASP A 81 0.01 -15.61 2.28
N ALA A 82 -0.69 -15.74 1.15
CA ALA A 82 -1.19 -17.03 0.70
C ALA A 82 -0.08 -18.07 0.50
N SER A 83 1.12 -17.63 0.18
CA SER A 83 2.30 -18.48 0.02
C SER A 83 2.87 -18.97 1.36
N SER A 84 2.76 -18.20 2.44
CA SER A 84 3.19 -18.57 3.79
C SER A 84 2.21 -19.49 4.50
N GLY A 85 0.93 -19.45 4.12
CA GLY A 85 -0.17 -20.14 4.78
C GLY A 85 -0.54 -19.58 6.15
N GLU A 86 0.07 -18.47 6.56
CA GLU A 86 -0.16 -17.82 7.85
C GLU A 86 -0.74 -16.42 7.61
N PRO A 87 -2.05 -16.23 7.79
CA PRO A 87 -2.67 -14.92 7.63
C PRO A 87 -2.07 -13.89 8.57
N SER A 88 -1.95 -12.65 8.10
CA SER A 88 -1.46 -11.50 8.87
C SER A 88 -2.55 -10.43 9.01
N TRP A 89 -2.23 -9.34 9.69
CA TRP A 89 -3.10 -8.16 9.71
C TRP A 89 -3.33 -7.61 8.29
N ALA A 90 -2.31 -7.65 7.44
CA ALA A 90 -2.42 -7.21 6.04
C ALA A 90 -3.39 -8.08 5.24
N SER A 91 -3.40 -9.41 5.48
CA SER A 91 -4.39 -10.33 4.88
C SER A 91 -5.82 -9.97 5.27
N ILE A 92 -6.04 -9.53 6.52
CA ILE A 92 -7.36 -9.12 7.00
C ILE A 92 -7.79 -7.83 6.32
N TYR A 93 -6.89 -6.85 6.20
CA TYR A 93 -7.17 -5.59 5.51
C TYR A 93 -7.45 -5.79 4.01
N GLU A 94 -6.65 -6.63 3.33
CA GLU A 94 -6.87 -6.97 1.92
C GLU A 94 -8.24 -7.65 1.72
N MET A 95 -8.59 -8.61 2.59
CA MET A 95 -9.87 -9.28 2.50
C MET A 95 -11.05 -8.33 2.78
N ALA A 96 -10.89 -7.40 3.73
CA ALA A 96 -11.90 -6.37 3.99
C ALA A 96 -12.10 -5.49 2.75
N MET A 97 -11.04 -5.07 2.08
CA MET A 97 -11.11 -4.31 0.83
C MET A 97 -11.84 -5.10 -0.27
N ILE A 98 -11.54 -6.39 -0.43
CA ILE A 98 -12.25 -7.27 -1.38
C ILE A 98 -13.74 -7.38 -1.02
N ASN A 99 -14.07 -7.56 0.26
CA ASN A 99 -15.45 -7.69 0.74
C ASN A 99 -16.23 -6.37 0.57
N ALA A 100 -15.59 -5.22 0.74
CA ALA A 100 -16.18 -3.91 0.45
C ALA A 100 -16.58 -3.77 -1.03
N HIS A 101 -16.00 -4.59 -1.93
CA HIS A 101 -16.31 -4.66 -3.35
C HIS A 101 -17.10 -5.94 -3.71
N ASP A 102 -18.09 -6.29 -2.89
CA ASP A 102 -18.98 -7.46 -3.07
C ASP A 102 -18.25 -8.82 -3.05
N GLY A 103 -17.10 -8.91 -2.40
CA GLY A 103 -16.29 -10.14 -2.34
C GLY A 103 -15.71 -10.56 -3.69
N ARG A 104 -15.50 -9.61 -4.60
CA ARG A 104 -15.00 -9.88 -5.96
C ARG A 104 -13.55 -9.43 -6.15
N PRO A 105 -12.56 -10.35 -6.10
CA PRO A 105 -11.15 -10.00 -6.29
C PRO A 105 -10.86 -9.28 -7.61
N SER A 106 -11.62 -9.56 -8.67
CA SER A 106 -11.46 -8.87 -9.95
C SER A 106 -11.94 -7.42 -9.95
N ALA A 107 -12.75 -7.01 -8.98
CA ALA A 107 -13.24 -5.63 -8.87
C ALA A 107 -12.20 -4.69 -8.24
N VAL A 108 -11.19 -5.25 -7.56
CA VAL A 108 -10.15 -4.49 -6.88
C VAL A 108 -8.82 -4.45 -7.67
N SER A 109 -8.81 -5.00 -8.89
CA SER A 109 -7.63 -5.01 -9.75
C SER A 109 -7.47 -3.66 -10.44
N ALA A 110 -6.50 -2.90 -10.00
CA ALA A 110 -6.08 -1.59 -10.48
C ALA A 110 -6.97 -0.40 -10.03
N ASP A 111 -6.34 0.46 -9.24
CA ASP A 111 -6.83 1.80 -8.91
C ASP A 111 -5.63 2.76 -8.78
N THR A 112 -5.86 4.02 -8.38
CA THR A 112 -4.82 5.03 -8.28
C THR A 112 -4.04 4.93 -6.96
N PRO A 113 -2.80 5.44 -6.90
CA PRO A 113 -2.03 5.52 -5.67
C PRO A 113 -2.76 6.25 -4.52
N ALA A 114 -3.53 7.28 -4.84
CA ALA A 114 -4.30 8.05 -3.86
C ALA A 114 -5.50 7.26 -3.30
N ALA A 115 -6.17 6.46 -4.12
CA ALA A 115 -7.38 5.75 -3.73
C ALA A 115 -7.16 4.80 -2.53
N GLY A 116 -6.02 4.11 -2.49
CA GLY A 116 -5.67 3.24 -1.37
C GLY A 116 -5.47 4.01 -0.06
N ILE A 117 -4.80 5.16 -0.13
CA ILE A 117 -4.60 6.02 1.03
C ILE A 117 -5.94 6.52 1.56
N GLU A 118 -6.80 7.05 0.68
CA GLU A 118 -8.13 7.55 1.06
C GLU A 118 -9.01 6.46 1.68
N MET A 119 -8.97 5.24 1.12
CA MET A 119 -9.77 4.12 1.64
C MET A 119 -9.36 3.71 3.07
N ILE A 120 -8.07 3.83 3.40
CA ILE A 120 -7.55 3.44 4.70
C ILE A 120 -7.69 4.56 5.74
N THR A 121 -7.38 5.80 5.34
CA THR A 121 -7.31 6.94 6.25
C THR A 121 -8.62 7.72 6.37
N GLY A 122 -9.51 7.64 5.38
CA GLY A 122 -10.68 8.50 5.26
C GLY A 122 -10.34 9.95 4.87
N GLU A 123 -9.05 10.25 4.74
CA GLU A 123 -8.57 11.58 4.38
C GLU A 123 -8.22 11.64 2.90
N ARG A 124 -8.51 12.78 2.30
CA ARG A 124 -8.26 12.98 0.88
C ARG A 124 -6.75 12.99 0.61
N ALA A 125 -6.32 12.22 -0.40
CA ALA A 125 -4.95 12.24 -0.87
C ALA A 125 -4.80 13.15 -2.11
N SER A 126 -3.71 13.91 -2.15
CA SER A 126 -3.32 14.66 -3.35
C SER A 126 -2.76 13.72 -4.39
N GLU A 127 -3.21 13.86 -5.65
CA GLU A 127 -2.74 13.06 -6.78
C GLU A 127 -1.97 13.94 -7.76
N TYR A 128 -0.80 13.46 -8.18
CA TYR A 128 0.09 14.13 -9.12
C TYR A 128 0.30 13.24 -10.33
N ASP A 129 0.05 13.76 -11.51
CA ASP A 129 0.26 13.06 -12.78
C ASP A 129 1.69 13.25 -13.31
N THR A 130 2.00 12.62 -14.45
CA THR A 130 3.32 12.66 -15.11
C THR A 130 3.86 14.08 -15.33
N VAL A 131 3.00 15.09 -15.46
CA VAL A 131 3.41 16.47 -15.77
C VAL A 131 3.70 17.28 -14.49
N ALA A 132 3.06 16.92 -13.40
CA ALA A 132 3.10 17.64 -12.12
C ALA A 132 3.73 16.80 -10.99
N GLN A 133 4.66 15.89 -11.32
CA GLN A 133 5.33 15.04 -10.33
C GLN A 133 6.03 15.87 -9.24
N PRO A 134 5.96 15.45 -7.96
CA PRO A 134 6.67 16.13 -6.90
C PRO A 134 8.19 16.10 -7.11
N SER A 135 8.86 17.18 -6.73
CA SER A 135 10.32 17.25 -6.61
C SER A 135 10.83 16.44 -5.41
N PHE A 136 12.13 16.21 -5.34
CA PHE A 136 12.77 15.59 -4.17
C PHE A 136 12.40 16.30 -2.85
N GLU A 137 12.43 17.62 -2.84
CA GLU A 137 12.09 18.40 -1.63
C GLU A 137 10.61 18.25 -1.22
N GLU A 138 9.69 18.09 -2.18
CA GLU A 138 8.27 17.84 -1.88
C GLU A 138 8.05 16.44 -1.33
N TYR A 139 8.72 15.42 -1.87
CA TYR A 139 8.71 14.07 -1.29
C TYR A 139 9.31 14.07 0.12
N LYS A 140 10.48 14.69 0.28
CA LYS A 140 11.14 14.83 1.59
C LYS A 140 10.21 15.47 2.61
N GLN A 141 9.58 16.59 2.23
CA GLN A 141 8.63 17.28 3.11
C GLN A 141 7.47 16.39 3.51
N ALA A 142 6.85 15.68 2.57
CA ALA A 142 5.72 14.79 2.86
C ALA A 142 6.12 13.68 3.84
N ILE A 143 7.30 13.07 3.65
CA ILE A 143 7.82 12.02 4.53
C ILE A 143 8.15 12.58 5.93
N ASP A 144 8.79 13.73 6.01
CA ASP A 144 9.15 14.39 7.29
C ASP A 144 7.89 14.83 8.09
N GLU A 145 6.80 15.15 7.40
CA GLU A 145 5.48 15.46 7.98
C GLU A 145 4.70 14.20 8.38
N GLY A 146 5.22 13.00 8.14
CA GLY A 146 4.55 11.73 8.44
C GLY A 146 3.37 11.43 7.51
N ARG A 147 3.36 11.98 6.30
CA ARG A 147 2.31 11.74 5.32
C ARG A 147 2.54 10.43 4.58
N PRO A 148 1.50 9.61 4.35
CA PRO A 148 1.65 8.43 3.51
C PRO A 148 1.87 8.82 2.04
N VAL A 149 2.84 8.17 1.38
CA VAL A 149 3.22 8.47 -0.01
C VAL A 149 3.33 7.18 -0.81
N THR A 150 2.69 7.16 -1.98
CA THR A 150 2.75 6.04 -2.93
C THR A 150 2.97 6.54 -4.36
N VAL A 151 3.61 5.74 -5.20
CA VAL A 151 3.87 6.06 -6.60
C VAL A 151 3.51 4.89 -7.51
N MET A 152 2.96 5.19 -8.70
CA MET A 152 2.67 4.21 -9.76
C MET A 152 3.63 4.35 -10.92
N THR A 153 4.19 3.24 -11.34
CA THR A 153 5.11 3.15 -12.48
C THR A 153 4.38 3.14 -13.81
N ASP A 154 5.10 3.53 -14.87
CA ASP A 154 4.58 3.53 -16.25
C ASP A 154 4.04 2.14 -16.64
N PRO A 155 2.80 2.06 -17.15
CA PRO A 155 2.19 0.78 -17.53
C PRO A 155 2.81 0.12 -18.77
N LEU A 156 3.53 0.87 -19.61
CA LEU A 156 4.16 0.31 -20.80
C LEU A 156 5.53 -0.29 -20.48
N LYS A 157 6.42 0.48 -19.98
CA LYS A 157 7.72 0.11 -19.40
C LYS A 157 8.35 1.36 -18.80
N PRO A 158 8.77 1.37 -17.56
CA PRO A 158 9.57 2.45 -17.00
C PRO A 158 10.81 2.74 -17.85
N ILE A 159 11.17 4.02 -17.95
CA ILE A 159 12.35 4.50 -18.70
C ILE A 159 13.15 5.37 -17.74
N GLY A 160 14.46 5.15 -17.68
CA GLY A 160 15.34 5.93 -16.82
C GLY A 160 16.38 5.07 -16.11
N PRO A 161 17.19 5.65 -15.21
CA PRO A 161 18.28 4.93 -14.55
C PRO A 161 17.87 3.69 -13.76
N ALA A 162 16.69 3.69 -13.15
CA ALA A 162 16.16 2.57 -12.38
C ALA A 162 15.12 1.72 -13.15
N ALA A 163 14.98 1.92 -14.47
CA ALA A 163 13.91 1.30 -15.24
C ALA A 163 13.93 -0.24 -15.27
N ASP A 164 15.12 -0.83 -15.20
CA ASP A 164 15.26 -2.31 -15.21
C ASP A 164 14.91 -2.93 -13.84
N ASP A 165 14.90 -2.14 -12.76
CA ASP A 165 14.57 -2.56 -11.39
C ASP A 165 13.10 -2.33 -11.05
N LEU A 166 12.37 -1.57 -11.88
CA LEU A 166 10.96 -1.25 -11.66
C LEU A 166 10.03 -2.23 -12.38
N VAL A 167 9.00 -2.66 -11.68
CA VAL A 167 7.87 -3.40 -12.26
C VAL A 167 6.95 -2.40 -12.96
N ALA A 168 6.52 -2.68 -14.19
CA ALA A 168 5.59 -1.84 -14.94
C ALA A 168 4.16 -1.97 -14.41
N ALA A 169 3.37 -0.90 -14.51
CA ALA A 169 1.98 -0.83 -14.04
C ALA A 169 1.84 -1.28 -12.56
N HIS A 170 2.72 -0.80 -11.69
CA HIS A 170 2.81 -1.25 -10.32
C HIS A 170 2.91 -0.08 -9.35
N VAL A 171 2.34 -0.22 -8.16
CA VAL A 171 2.37 0.80 -7.12
C VAL A 171 3.36 0.40 -6.04
N TYR A 172 4.21 1.35 -5.66
CA TYR A 172 5.21 1.25 -4.61
C TYR A 172 4.87 2.20 -3.46
N GLU A 173 5.25 1.83 -2.26
CA GLU A 173 5.37 2.76 -1.14
C GLU A 173 6.62 3.63 -1.35
N VAL A 174 6.54 4.93 -1.05
CA VAL A 174 7.72 5.76 -0.86
C VAL A 174 8.11 5.69 0.61
N SER A 175 9.09 4.84 0.91
CA SER A 175 9.43 4.47 2.27
C SER A 175 10.45 5.39 2.94
N GLY A 176 11.08 6.28 2.19
CA GLY A 176 12.10 7.18 2.69
C GLY A 176 12.81 7.93 1.58
N TYR A 177 13.90 8.57 1.94
CA TYR A 177 14.77 9.30 1.02
C TYR A 177 16.24 9.24 1.48
N ASP A 178 17.15 9.51 0.56
CA ASP A 178 18.58 9.68 0.83
C ASP A 178 18.98 11.12 0.46
N GLU A 179 19.17 11.96 1.49
CA GLU A 179 19.51 13.37 1.31
C GLU A 179 20.89 13.57 0.67
N ALA A 180 21.81 12.61 0.79
CA ALA A 180 23.15 12.72 0.22
C ALA A 180 23.14 12.50 -1.32
N THR A 181 22.21 11.68 -1.82
CA THR A 181 22.08 11.39 -3.25
C THR A 181 20.91 12.12 -3.91
N GLY A 182 19.96 12.65 -3.15
CA GLY A 182 18.72 13.24 -3.67
C GLY A 182 17.75 12.19 -4.20
N GLU A 183 17.84 10.95 -3.72
CA GLU A 183 16.99 9.85 -4.15
C GLU A 183 15.86 9.57 -3.15
N ILE A 184 14.67 9.24 -3.65
CA ILE A 184 13.60 8.62 -2.88
C ILE A 184 13.75 7.11 -2.90
N ILE A 185 13.27 6.45 -1.85
CA ILE A 185 13.36 5.00 -1.65
C ILE A 185 11.95 4.42 -1.84
N LEU A 186 11.83 3.55 -2.82
CA LEU A 186 10.59 2.83 -3.15
C LEU A 186 10.64 1.42 -2.57
N THR A 187 9.61 1.04 -1.80
CA THR A 187 9.46 -0.32 -1.28
C THR A 187 8.34 -1.06 -2.02
N ASN A 188 8.66 -2.25 -2.46
CA ASN A 188 7.80 -3.07 -3.32
C ASN A 188 6.86 -3.95 -2.48
N PRO A 189 5.51 -3.83 -2.63
CA PRO A 189 4.56 -4.69 -1.93
C PRO A 189 4.64 -6.17 -2.32
N HIS A 190 5.32 -6.54 -3.41
CA HIS A 190 5.61 -7.95 -3.72
C HIS A 190 6.45 -8.65 -2.64
N GLY A 191 7.00 -7.91 -1.68
CA GLY A 191 7.75 -8.45 -0.57
C GLY A 191 9.20 -8.85 -0.88
N PRO A 192 10.00 -9.11 0.16
CA PRO A 192 11.43 -9.38 0.03
C PRO A 192 11.74 -10.78 -0.56
N GLN A 193 10.75 -11.67 -0.67
CA GLN A 193 10.89 -12.99 -1.27
C GLN A 193 10.60 -13.02 -2.78
N SER A 194 10.14 -11.89 -3.33
CA SER A 194 9.86 -11.72 -4.76
C SER A 194 11.14 -11.80 -5.59
N GLN A 195 11.00 -12.13 -6.88
CA GLN A 195 12.08 -12.03 -7.86
C GLN A 195 12.39 -10.58 -8.25
N ASN A 196 11.46 -9.66 -7.99
CA ASN A 196 11.63 -8.24 -8.24
C ASN A 196 12.38 -7.59 -7.06
N PRO A 197 13.17 -6.53 -7.29
CA PRO A 197 13.80 -5.79 -6.21
C PRO A 197 12.79 -5.33 -5.16
N TYR A 198 13.10 -5.56 -3.88
CA TYR A 198 12.26 -5.12 -2.78
C TYR A 198 12.38 -3.62 -2.54
N GLU A 199 13.59 -3.07 -2.70
CA GLU A 199 13.87 -1.65 -2.58
C GLU A 199 14.48 -1.14 -3.89
N VAL A 200 13.96 -0.02 -4.39
CA VAL A 200 14.48 0.68 -5.57
C VAL A 200 14.67 2.15 -5.23
N ARG A 201 15.74 2.75 -5.72
CA ARG A 201 16.08 4.17 -5.51
C ARG A 201 15.90 4.95 -6.78
N ILE A 202 15.25 6.11 -6.69
CA ILE A 202 14.97 6.99 -7.82
C ILE A 202 15.30 8.42 -7.45
N ASP A 203 16.05 9.12 -8.32
CA ASP A 203 16.19 10.56 -8.28
C ASP A 203 14.97 11.21 -8.97
N PRO A 204 14.01 11.79 -8.24
CA PRO A 204 12.78 12.32 -8.81
C PRO A 204 13.02 13.60 -9.63
N ASP A 205 14.13 14.29 -9.44
CA ASP A 205 14.50 15.48 -10.20
C ASP A 205 15.27 15.15 -11.50
N HIS A 206 15.58 13.86 -11.71
CA HIS A 206 16.25 13.42 -12.91
C HIS A 206 15.30 13.49 -14.14
N PRO A 207 15.77 13.95 -15.34
CA PRO A 207 14.92 14.08 -16.53
C PRO A 207 14.20 12.81 -16.98
N GLY A 208 14.70 11.63 -16.62
CA GLY A 208 14.06 10.34 -16.90
C GLY A 208 12.94 9.95 -15.93
N TYR A 209 12.76 10.65 -14.83
CA TYR A 209 11.79 10.29 -13.78
C TYR A 209 10.35 10.27 -14.30
N ALA A 210 9.94 11.31 -15.04
CA ALA A 210 8.58 11.42 -15.60
C ALA A 210 8.21 10.28 -16.58
N PHE A 211 9.20 9.52 -17.06
CA PHE A 211 8.99 8.34 -17.91
C PHE A 211 8.99 7.01 -17.09
N SER A 212 9.30 7.09 -15.81
CA SER A 212 9.32 5.93 -14.91
C SER A 212 8.13 5.90 -13.97
N ILE A 213 7.70 7.07 -13.49
CA ILE A 213 6.58 7.24 -12.56
C ILE A 213 5.50 8.08 -13.26
N THR A 214 4.31 7.56 -13.35
CA THR A 214 3.19 8.24 -14.01
C THR A 214 2.21 8.89 -13.05
N MET A 215 2.20 8.46 -11.79
CA MET A 215 1.26 8.95 -10.81
C MET A 215 1.84 8.86 -9.41
N THR A 216 1.60 9.87 -8.58
CA THR A 216 2.00 9.90 -7.17
C THR A 216 0.80 10.27 -6.32
N GLY A 217 0.55 9.53 -5.26
CA GLY A 217 -0.43 9.85 -4.22
C GLY A 217 0.27 10.28 -2.94
N ILE A 218 -0.15 11.42 -2.36
CA ILE A 218 0.33 11.93 -1.07
C ILE A 218 -0.86 12.22 -0.18
N GLY A 219 -0.97 11.49 0.93
CA GLY A 219 -2.02 11.69 1.93
C GLY A 219 -1.85 12.96 2.74
N GLU A 220 -2.87 13.29 3.53
CA GLU A 220 -2.77 14.33 4.57
C GLU A 220 -1.97 13.81 5.78
N PRO A 221 -1.44 14.72 6.62
CA PRO A 221 -0.69 14.35 7.81
C PRO A 221 -1.55 13.67 8.87
#